data_806192e7d63e6277c7b144cb23a98437
#
_entry.id   806192e7d63e6277c7b144cb23a98437
#
_cell.length_a   1.000
_cell.length_b   1.000
_cell.length_c   1.000
_cell.angle_alpha   90.00
_cell.angle_beta   90.00
_cell.angle_gamma   90.00
#
_symmetry.space_group_name_H-M   'P 1'
#
loop_
_entity.id
_entity.type
_entity.pdbx_description
1 polymer ?
#
loop_
_entity_poly.entity_id
_entity_poly.type
_entity_poly.pdbx_seq_one_letter_code
_entity_poly.pdbx_strand_id
1 'polypeptide(L)'
;MNEDFMKEKPILPLLTTMALPMVISMLVNSLYNIIDSLFVAKISEDAMTALSLVYPVQNFINAVAIGFGVGINALISFHLGAKEGEKANIAATHGFFFSILHGVILTIGSIALIPTFLSRFTTDSNVLKSGVEYANIVFVFSIIIMMNLTFEKVFQSVGRMNVSMIGLMLGCIANIILDPLLIFGIGFFPKMGMRGAALATGIGQLLTLIFYLFAYFLRPISVRISRKYLILDKHLDLKLYGIGIPAILNLALPSLLISFLNGLLAAYDQCYVVVVGIYYKLQTFLYLPANGIIQGMRPLVGFNYGAGEIKRVKKIYHLTLCMNGVIMLLGMIICFTASPYLIGMFTDNATTISVGSNALRIICCGFLISTISITASGALEGLSKGGQSLIISLLRYILFIIPLAFVLCKAFGPQCVFHAFWITEILTAAIAALLMKSSLRLPDTQA
;
A
#
# COMPACT_ATOMS: atom_id res chain seq x y z
N MET A 1 26.25 6.14 12.08
CA MET A 1 25.77 4.82 12.50
C MET A 1 26.10 3.86 11.37
N ASN A 2 26.56 2.69 11.71
CA ASN A 2 26.93 1.70 10.68
C ASN A 2 25.69 0.80 10.45
N GLU A 3 25.18 0.73 9.24
CA GLU A 3 24.06 -0.13 8.83
C GLU A 3 24.47 -1.60 8.67
N ASP A 4 25.71 -1.94 8.97
CA ASP A 4 26.22 -3.32 8.91
C ASP A 4 25.43 -4.30 9.79
N PHE A 5 24.66 -3.80 10.77
CA PHE A 5 23.72 -4.65 11.53
C PHE A 5 22.72 -5.39 10.63
N MET A 6 22.37 -4.83 9.44
CA MET A 6 21.50 -5.50 8.46
C MET A 6 22.18 -6.71 7.81
N LYS A 7 23.52 -6.71 7.78
CA LYS A 7 24.35 -7.79 7.25
C LYS A 7 24.78 -8.78 8.34
N GLU A 8 25.02 -8.32 9.57
CA GLU A 8 25.68 -9.10 10.61
C GLU A 8 24.70 -9.82 11.54
N LYS A 9 23.59 -9.18 11.93
CA LYS A 9 22.64 -9.75 12.90
C LYS A 9 21.97 -11.03 12.41
N PRO A 10 21.58 -11.96 13.31
CA PRO A 10 20.77 -13.11 12.96
C PRO A 10 19.48 -12.70 12.24
N ILE A 11 19.10 -13.43 11.20
CA ILE A 11 18.06 -12.98 10.25
C ILE A 11 16.68 -12.91 10.90
N LEU A 12 16.29 -13.92 11.71
CA LEU A 12 14.95 -13.95 12.31
C LEU A 12 14.69 -12.79 13.25
N PRO A 13 15.55 -12.51 14.27
CA PRO A 13 15.36 -11.34 15.11
C PRO A 13 15.42 -10.03 14.35
N LEU A 14 16.32 -9.93 13.35
CA LEU A 14 16.44 -8.75 12.50
C LEU A 14 15.17 -8.49 11.72
N LEU A 15 14.65 -9.49 11.00
CA LEU A 15 13.43 -9.38 10.22
C LEU A 15 12.22 -9.05 11.11
N THR A 16 12.11 -9.67 12.29
CA THR A 16 11.03 -9.38 13.24
C THR A 16 11.10 -7.94 13.74
N THR A 17 12.30 -7.46 14.10
CA THR A 17 12.51 -6.07 14.54
C THR A 17 12.16 -5.05 13.45
N MET A 18 12.37 -5.40 12.19
CA MET A 18 12.04 -4.55 11.05
C MET A 18 10.55 -4.65 10.65
N ALA A 19 9.97 -5.83 10.73
CA ALA A 19 8.61 -6.10 10.29
C ALA A 19 7.54 -5.67 11.31
N LEU A 20 7.76 -5.94 12.60
CA LEU A 20 6.75 -5.69 13.64
C LEU A 20 6.29 -4.23 13.70
N PRO A 21 7.19 -3.21 13.66
CA PRO A 21 6.75 -1.82 13.60
C PRO A 21 5.89 -1.53 12.38
N MET A 22 6.18 -2.13 11.22
CA MET A 22 5.40 -1.92 10.00
C MET A 22 4.03 -2.57 10.07
N VAL A 23 3.93 -3.77 10.64
CA VAL A 23 2.64 -4.44 10.90
C VAL A 23 1.76 -3.58 11.81
N ILE A 24 2.33 -3.08 12.92
CA ILE A 24 1.61 -2.19 13.85
C ILE A 24 1.16 -0.91 13.15
N SER A 25 2.05 -0.29 12.36
CA SER A 25 1.73 0.91 11.57
C SER A 25 0.55 0.70 10.63
N MET A 26 0.54 -0.42 9.92
CA MET A 26 -0.54 -0.74 8.97
C MET A 26 -1.87 -1.00 9.68
N LEU A 27 -1.84 -1.68 10.84
CA LEU A 27 -3.03 -1.90 11.65
C LEU A 27 -3.60 -0.58 12.18
N VAL A 28 -2.75 0.29 12.73
CA VAL A 28 -3.18 1.61 13.23
C VAL A 28 -3.72 2.47 12.10
N ASN A 29 -3.07 2.47 10.94
CA ASN A 29 -3.56 3.21 9.76
C ASN A 29 -4.91 2.68 9.25
N SER A 30 -5.13 1.37 9.30
CA SER A 30 -6.43 0.79 8.93
C SER A 30 -7.53 1.16 9.92
N LEU A 31 -7.25 1.11 11.22
CA LEU A 31 -8.18 1.53 12.26
C LEU A 31 -8.53 3.02 12.16
N TYR A 32 -7.54 3.86 11.93
CA TYR A 32 -7.73 5.29 11.70
C TYR A 32 -8.71 5.55 10.54
N ASN A 33 -8.50 4.91 9.37
CA ASN A 33 -9.39 5.09 8.22
C ASN A 33 -10.85 4.69 8.51
N ILE A 34 -11.07 3.68 9.34
CA ILE A 34 -12.42 3.26 9.77
C ILE A 34 -13.04 4.33 10.69
N ILE A 35 -12.27 4.81 11.67
CA ILE A 35 -12.74 5.79 12.65
C ILE A 35 -13.08 7.11 11.98
N ASP A 36 -12.22 7.61 11.08
CA ASP A 36 -12.45 8.81 10.27
C ASP A 36 -13.77 8.67 9.48
N SER A 37 -13.95 7.56 8.77
CA SER A 37 -15.18 7.30 8.02
C SER A 37 -16.42 7.25 8.91
N LEU A 38 -16.31 6.72 10.15
CA LEU A 38 -17.42 6.69 11.12
C LEU A 38 -17.79 8.10 11.60
N PHE A 39 -16.82 9.00 11.81
CA PHE A 39 -17.11 10.38 12.17
C PHE A 39 -17.76 11.13 11.01
N VAL A 40 -17.29 10.95 9.77
CA VAL A 40 -17.90 11.55 8.58
C VAL A 40 -19.34 11.06 8.38
N ALA A 41 -19.60 9.75 8.57
CA ALA A 41 -20.94 9.18 8.46
C ALA A 41 -21.95 9.80 9.47
N LYS A 42 -21.45 10.27 10.63
CA LYS A 42 -22.29 10.99 11.63
C LYS A 42 -22.61 12.44 11.24
N ILE A 43 -21.99 13.00 10.21
CA ILE A 43 -22.32 14.36 9.71
C ILE A 43 -23.64 14.30 8.94
N SER A 44 -23.69 13.50 7.88
CA SER A 44 -24.86 13.23 7.04
C SER A 44 -24.57 12.11 6.04
N GLU A 45 -25.60 11.55 5.42
CA GLU A 45 -25.46 10.60 4.30
C GLU A 45 -24.80 11.25 3.09
N ASP A 46 -25.11 12.52 2.81
CA ASP A 46 -24.47 13.30 1.74
C ASP A 46 -22.96 13.45 1.96
N ALA A 47 -22.54 13.66 3.21
CA ALA A 47 -21.13 13.77 3.58
C ALA A 47 -20.40 12.44 3.33
N MET A 48 -21.00 11.32 3.71
CA MET A 48 -20.43 9.99 3.48
C MET A 48 -20.36 9.65 2.00
N THR A 49 -21.39 10.02 1.24
CA THR A 49 -21.41 9.87 -0.23
C THR A 49 -20.31 10.71 -0.87
N ALA A 50 -20.17 11.97 -0.45
CA ALA A 50 -19.12 12.86 -0.94
C ALA A 50 -17.71 12.29 -0.67
N LEU A 51 -17.46 11.81 0.56
CA LEU A 51 -16.19 11.16 0.92
C LEU A 51 -15.89 9.95 0.03
N SER A 52 -16.91 9.11 -0.19
CA SER A 52 -16.78 7.91 -1.03
C SER A 52 -16.44 8.24 -2.48
N LEU A 53 -16.99 9.34 -3.03
CA LEU A 53 -16.70 9.79 -4.38
C LEU A 53 -15.31 10.47 -4.51
N VAL A 54 -14.80 11.10 -3.46
CA VAL A 54 -13.44 11.70 -3.43
C VAL A 54 -12.36 10.64 -3.22
N TYR A 55 -12.67 9.55 -2.51
CA TYR A 55 -11.73 8.50 -2.11
C TYR A 55 -10.87 7.93 -3.26
N PRO A 56 -11.37 7.65 -4.48
CA PRO A 56 -10.54 7.16 -5.57
C PRO A 56 -9.40 8.09 -5.95
N VAL A 57 -9.62 9.41 -5.95
CA VAL A 57 -8.59 10.40 -6.25
C VAL A 57 -7.56 10.47 -5.11
N GLN A 58 -8.02 10.45 -3.87
CA GLN A 58 -7.15 10.40 -2.68
C GLN A 58 -6.29 9.13 -2.66
N ASN A 59 -6.88 7.98 -3.00
CA ASN A 59 -6.17 6.72 -3.10
C ASN A 59 -5.12 6.73 -4.22
N PHE A 60 -5.41 7.38 -5.35
CA PHE A 60 -4.43 7.57 -6.43
C PHE A 60 -3.22 8.39 -5.96
N ILE A 61 -3.43 9.50 -5.24
CA ILE A 61 -2.35 10.31 -4.65
C ILE A 61 -1.49 9.45 -3.70
N ASN A 62 -2.13 8.67 -2.83
CA ASN A 62 -1.44 7.76 -1.93
C ASN A 62 -0.66 6.67 -2.69
N ALA A 63 -1.23 6.11 -3.76
CA ALA A 63 -0.55 5.11 -4.58
C ALA A 63 0.71 5.67 -5.24
N VAL A 64 0.66 6.92 -5.75
CA VAL A 64 1.83 7.61 -6.30
C VAL A 64 2.89 7.82 -5.21
N ALA A 65 2.49 8.29 -4.03
CA ALA A 65 3.41 8.54 -2.92
C ALA A 65 4.08 7.25 -2.42
N ILE A 66 3.31 6.19 -2.19
CA ILE A 66 3.82 4.90 -1.72
C ILE A 66 4.72 4.25 -2.78
N GLY A 67 4.25 4.19 -4.03
CA GLY A 67 4.99 3.53 -5.10
C GLY A 67 6.31 4.21 -5.42
N PHE A 68 6.32 5.55 -5.51
CA PHE A 68 7.56 6.30 -5.68
C PHE A 68 8.49 6.13 -4.47
N GLY A 69 7.94 6.13 -3.26
CA GLY A 69 8.67 5.86 -2.03
C GLY A 69 9.33 4.47 -1.99
N VAL A 70 8.70 3.44 -2.60
CA VAL A 70 9.32 2.11 -2.74
C VAL A 70 10.61 2.19 -3.57
N GLY A 71 10.60 2.98 -4.66
CA GLY A 71 11.80 3.24 -5.46
C GLY A 71 12.92 3.90 -4.65
N ILE A 72 12.59 4.93 -3.88
CA ILE A 72 13.52 5.62 -2.97
C ILE A 72 14.14 4.61 -1.97
N ASN A 73 13.31 3.83 -1.30
CA ASN A 73 13.75 2.83 -0.32
C ASN A 73 14.70 1.81 -0.94
N ALA A 74 14.36 1.25 -2.10
CA ALA A 74 15.14 0.22 -2.76
C ALA A 74 16.52 0.73 -3.18
N LEU A 75 16.59 1.92 -3.80
CA LEU A 75 17.86 2.49 -4.25
C LEU A 75 18.77 2.88 -3.09
N ILE A 76 18.24 3.55 -2.06
CA ILE A 76 19.03 3.92 -0.89
C ILE A 76 19.60 2.67 -0.22
N SER A 77 18.75 1.66 0.05
CA SER A 77 19.18 0.44 0.70
C SER A 77 20.26 -0.31 -0.10
N PHE A 78 20.08 -0.38 -1.43
CA PHE A 78 21.06 -1.00 -2.33
C PHE A 78 22.41 -0.28 -2.27
N HIS A 79 22.45 1.05 -2.46
CA HIS A 79 23.71 1.81 -2.47
C HIS A 79 24.38 1.85 -1.09
N LEU A 80 23.62 1.83 0.01
CA LEU A 80 24.20 1.68 1.35
C LEU A 80 24.88 0.32 1.51
N GLY A 81 24.24 -0.76 1.05
CA GLY A 81 24.82 -2.09 1.06
C GLY A 81 26.08 -2.21 0.19
N ALA A 82 26.10 -1.56 -0.96
CA ALA A 82 27.24 -1.48 -1.87
C ALA A 82 28.36 -0.54 -1.35
N LYS A 83 28.18 0.09 -0.17
CA LYS A 83 29.09 1.11 0.39
C LYS A 83 29.26 2.36 -0.49
N GLU A 84 28.29 2.64 -1.33
CA GLU A 84 28.21 3.81 -2.21
C GLU A 84 27.37 4.92 -1.56
N GLY A 85 27.81 5.44 -0.42
CA GLY A 85 27.07 6.41 0.38
C GLY A 85 26.72 7.71 -0.37
N GLU A 86 27.56 8.13 -1.33
CA GLU A 86 27.26 9.29 -2.17
C GLU A 86 26.05 9.06 -3.07
N LYS A 87 25.97 7.90 -3.73
CA LYS A 87 24.81 7.54 -4.55
C LYS A 87 23.53 7.37 -3.72
N ALA A 88 23.65 6.86 -2.48
CA ALA A 88 22.53 6.81 -1.55
C ALA A 88 22.02 8.22 -1.20
N ASN A 89 22.91 9.20 -1.00
CA ASN A 89 22.55 10.59 -0.76
C ASN A 89 21.92 11.24 -2.00
N ILE A 90 22.41 10.95 -3.20
CA ILE A 90 21.83 11.42 -4.46
C ILE A 90 20.41 10.84 -4.60
N ALA A 91 20.24 9.52 -4.40
CA ALA A 91 18.92 8.86 -4.46
C ALA A 91 17.92 9.47 -3.48
N ALA A 92 18.33 9.73 -2.24
CA ALA A 92 17.47 10.37 -1.24
C ALA A 92 17.13 11.82 -1.61
N THR A 93 18.10 12.58 -2.12
CA THR A 93 17.92 13.98 -2.48
C THR A 93 17.01 14.12 -3.71
N HIS A 94 17.25 13.36 -4.76
CA HIS A 94 16.40 13.31 -5.95
C HIS A 94 15.00 12.81 -5.61
N GLY A 95 14.89 11.72 -4.82
CA GLY A 95 13.63 11.22 -4.33
C GLY A 95 12.81 12.28 -3.59
N PHE A 96 13.44 13.06 -2.71
CA PHE A 96 12.79 14.15 -2.00
C PHE A 96 12.30 15.27 -2.91
N PHE A 97 13.15 15.77 -3.82
CA PHE A 97 12.77 16.85 -4.75
C PHE A 97 11.70 16.41 -5.74
N PHE A 98 11.80 15.20 -6.31
CA PHE A 98 10.77 14.67 -7.20
C PHE A 98 9.45 14.42 -6.46
N SER A 99 9.50 14.00 -5.20
CA SER A 99 8.28 13.88 -4.39
C SER A 99 7.59 15.23 -4.20
N ILE A 100 8.32 16.30 -3.95
CA ILE A 100 7.74 17.65 -3.90
C ILE A 100 7.13 18.03 -5.24
N LEU A 101 7.85 17.79 -6.35
CA LEU A 101 7.35 18.08 -7.70
C LEU A 101 6.05 17.31 -8.00
N HIS A 102 6.03 15.99 -7.71
CA HIS A 102 4.82 15.18 -7.85
C HIS A 102 3.69 15.71 -6.95
N GLY A 103 4.02 16.07 -5.71
CA GLY A 103 3.05 16.66 -4.77
C GLY A 103 2.41 17.93 -5.32
N VAL A 104 3.20 18.83 -5.92
CA VAL A 104 2.69 20.06 -6.55
C VAL A 104 1.79 19.72 -7.75
N ILE A 105 2.25 18.83 -8.63
CA ILE A 105 1.47 18.41 -9.81
C ILE A 105 0.15 17.76 -9.39
N LEU A 106 0.18 16.86 -8.41
CA LEU A 106 -1.00 16.18 -7.90
C LEU A 106 -1.96 17.17 -7.19
N THR A 107 -1.43 18.11 -6.41
CA THR A 107 -2.26 19.16 -5.79
C THR A 107 -3.01 19.97 -6.83
N ILE A 108 -2.28 20.56 -7.79
CA ILE A 108 -2.87 21.41 -8.82
C ILE A 108 -3.84 20.60 -9.70
N GLY A 109 -3.40 19.43 -10.17
CA GLY A 109 -4.20 18.57 -11.03
C GLY A 109 -5.47 18.07 -10.37
N SER A 110 -5.38 17.60 -9.11
CA SER A 110 -6.54 17.07 -8.39
C SER A 110 -7.54 18.18 -8.06
N ILE A 111 -7.10 19.35 -7.58
CA ILE A 111 -8.00 20.47 -7.29
C ILE A 111 -8.70 20.96 -8.57
N ALA A 112 -7.97 21.06 -9.68
CA ALA A 112 -8.56 21.51 -10.95
C ALA A 112 -9.57 20.50 -11.52
N LEU A 113 -9.32 19.21 -11.35
CA LEU A 113 -10.15 18.15 -11.97
C LEU A 113 -11.32 17.72 -11.08
N ILE A 114 -11.26 17.91 -9.77
CA ILE A 114 -12.25 17.34 -8.84
C ILE A 114 -13.69 17.80 -9.08
N PRO A 115 -14.00 19.09 -9.40
CA PRO A 115 -15.38 19.50 -9.65
C PRO A 115 -15.97 18.77 -10.87
N THR A 116 -15.20 18.69 -11.96
CA THR A 116 -15.60 17.98 -13.18
C THR A 116 -15.72 16.48 -12.96
N PHE A 117 -14.81 15.90 -12.17
CA PHE A 117 -14.85 14.49 -11.82
C PHE A 117 -16.13 14.17 -11.03
N LEU A 118 -16.40 14.87 -9.94
CA LEU A 118 -17.57 14.62 -9.09
C LEU A 118 -18.90 14.83 -9.85
N SER A 119 -19.00 15.86 -10.70
CA SER A 119 -20.20 16.13 -11.48
C SER A 119 -20.57 15.02 -12.47
N ARG A 120 -19.65 14.09 -12.78
CA ARG A 120 -19.94 12.89 -13.59
C ARG A 120 -20.64 11.78 -12.82
N PHE A 121 -20.53 11.79 -11.48
CA PHE A 121 -21.06 10.72 -10.61
C PHE A 121 -22.26 11.15 -9.79
N THR A 122 -22.48 12.46 -9.60
CA THR A 122 -23.63 12.96 -8.85
C THR A 122 -24.15 14.27 -9.43
N THR A 123 -25.48 14.42 -9.39
CA THR A 123 -26.19 15.68 -9.71
C THR A 123 -26.65 16.39 -8.43
N ASP A 124 -26.50 15.78 -7.26
CA ASP A 124 -26.86 16.37 -5.98
C ASP A 124 -25.89 17.51 -5.62
N SER A 125 -26.44 18.71 -5.46
CA SER A 125 -25.67 19.91 -5.19
C SER A 125 -24.98 19.90 -3.81
N ASN A 126 -25.57 19.23 -2.80
CA ASN A 126 -25.02 19.15 -1.45
C ASN A 126 -23.82 18.18 -1.45
N VAL A 127 -23.95 17.02 -2.08
CA VAL A 127 -22.87 16.03 -2.22
C VAL A 127 -21.71 16.64 -3.01
N LEU A 128 -22.00 17.32 -4.14
CA LEU A 128 -20.99 17.98 -4.95
C LEU A 128 -20.23 19.05 -4.17
N LYS A 129 -20.96 19.94 -3.48
CA LYS A 129 -20.39 21.02 -2.67
C LYS A 129 -19.50 20.45 -1.56
N SER A 130 -20.01 19.50 -0.80
CA SER A 130 -19.28 18.87 0.31
C SER A 130 -18.04 18.14 -0.16
N GLY A 131 -18.14 17.44 -1.30
CA GLY A 131 -17.01 16.72 -1.91
C GLY A 131 -15.92 17.66 -2.41
N VAL A 132 -16.27 18.76 -3.08
CA VAL A 132 -15.31 19.78 -3.54
C VAL A 132 -14.66 20.50 -2.36
N GLU A 133 -15.42 20.86 -1.34
CA GLU A 133 -14.88 21.50 -0.13
C GLU A 133 -13.88 20.62 0.60
N TYR A 134 -14.22 19.34 0.80
CA TYR A 134 -13.33 18.34 1.40
C TYR A 134 -12.07 18.15 0.57
N ALA A 135 -12.23 17.88 -0.72
CA ALA A 135 -11.14 17.58 -1.62
C ALA A 135 -10.15 18.75 -1.77
N ASN A 136 -10.64 19.98 -1.89
CA ASN A 136 -9.79 21.17 -2.00
C ASN A 136 -8.87 21.32 -0.78
N ILE A 137 -9.36 21.01 0.41
CA ILE A 137 -8.54 21.07 1.63
C ILE A 137 -7.55 19.91 1.65
N VAL A 138 -8.01 18.66 1.51
CA VAL A 138 -7.16 17.46 1.61
C VAL A 138 -6.07 17.47 0.53
N PHE A 139 -6.38 17.88 -0.69
CA PHE A 139 -5.41 17.83 -1.80
C PHE A 139 -4.31 18.89 -1.69
N VAL A 140 -4.54 20.01 -0.98
CA VAL A 140 -3.46 20.95 -0.63
C VAL A 140 -2.37 20.24 0.18
N PHE A 141 -2.75 19.29 1.02
CA PHE A 141 -1.80 18.50 1.81
C PHE A 141 -1.09 17.38 1.04
N SER A 142 -1.37 17.19 -0.26
CA SER A 142 -0.69 16.16 -1.07
C SER A 142 0.82 16.33 -1.08
N ILE A 143 1.33 17.55 -1.09
CA ILE A 143 2.76 17.84 -0.98
C ILE A 143 3.32 17.30 0.34
N ILE A 144 2.59 17.52 1.44
CA ILE A 144 2.99 17.05 2.77
C ILE A 144 2.95 15.52 2.82
N ILE A 145 1.93 14.87 2.24
CA ILE A 145 1.83 13.42 2.12
C ILE A 145 3.04 12.85 1.36
N MET A 146 3.40 13.45 0.23
CA MET A 146 4.57 13.03 -0.56
C MET A 146 5.88 13.15 0.23
N MET A 147 6.05 14.24 0.98
CA MET A 147 7.22 14.43 1.85
C MET A 147 7.24 13.42 3.00
N ASN A 148 6.10 13.16 3.65
CA ASN A 148 5.97 12.16 4.72
C ASN A 148 6.40 10.78 4.24
N LEU A 149 5.87 10.33 3.09
CA LEU A 149 6.21 9.03 2.52
C LEU A 149 7.70 8.96 2.15
N THR A 150 8.28 10.05 1.66
CA THR A 150 9.72 10.10 1.38
C THR A 150 10.54 9.92 2.65
N PHE A 151 10.29 10.68 3.71
CA PHE A 151 11.02 10.52 4.98
C PHE A 151 10.79 9.13 5.59
N GLU A 152 9.56 8.64 5.56
CA GLU A 152 9.23 7.28 6.00
C GLU A 152 10.13 6.25 5.29
N LYS A 153 10.24 6.34 3.95
CA LYS A 153 11.04 5.40 3.17
C LYS A 153 12.54 5.59 3.35
N VAL A 154 12.99 6.81 3.57
CA VAL A 154 14.39 7.10 3.95
C VAL A 154 14.72 6.48 5.33
N PHE A 155 13.86 6.62 6.34
CA PHE A 155 14.08 5.97 7.64
C PHE A 155 14.02 4.44 7.54
N GLN A 156 13.09 3.90 6.75
CA GLN A 156 13.02 2.46 6.50
C GLN A 156 14.29 1.93 5.83
N SER A 157 14.84 2.65 4.85
CA SER A 157 16.03 2.22 4.10
C SER A 157 17.30 2.10 4.97
N VAL A 158 17.39 2.90 6.03
CA VAL A 158 18.48 2.83 7.02
C VAL A 158 18.12 1.95 8.23
N GLY A 159 17.02 1.20 8.18
CA GLY A 159 16.59 0.26 9.22
C GLY A 159 15.95 0.89 10.46
N ARG A 160 15.55 2.17 10.39
CA ARG A 160 14.89 2.85 11.51
C ARG A 160 13.36 2.73 11.45
N MET A 161 12.84 1.51 11.40
CA MET A 161 11.40 1.23 11.30
C MET A 161 10.58 1.83 12.45
N ASN A 162 11.14 1.88 13.66
CA ASN A 162 10.44 2.47 14.80
C ASN A 162 10.16 3.97 14.61
N VAL A 163 11.06 4.71 13.93
CA VAL A 163 10.82 6.12 13.62
C VAL A 163 9.67 6.26 12.63
N SER A 164 9.64 5.42 11.60
CA SER A 164 8.53 5.37 10.63
C SER A 164 7.20 5.06 11.32
N MET A 165 7.19 4.06 12.20
CA MET A 165 6.00 3.68 12.99
C MET A 165 5.50 4.83 13.86
N ILE A 166 6.38 5.43 14.67
CA ILE A 166 6.00 6.50 15.61
C ILE A 166 5.44 7.71 14.85
N GLY A 167 6.08 8.11 13.73
CA GLY A 167 5.60 9.22 12.91
C GLY A 167 4.22 8.98 12.35
N LEU A 168 3.97 7.79 11.78
CA LEU A 168 2.67 7.42 11.25
C LEU A 168 1.60 7.35 12.35
N MET A 169 1.92 6.71 13.49
CA MET A 169 1.00 6.62 14.63
C MET A 169 0.65 7.99 15.18
N LEU A 170 1.61 8.91 15.29
CA LEU A 170 1.37 10.27 15.75
C LEU A 170 0.34 10.99 14.87
N GLY A 171 0.48 10.90 13.55
CA GLY A 171 -0.48 11.48 12.60
C GLY A 171 -1.87 10.85 12.72
N CYS A 172 -1.96 9.52 12.80
CA CYS A 172 -3.23 8.79 12.95
C CYS A 172 -3.93 9.15 14.27
N ILE A 173 -3.21 9.16 15.40
CA ILE A 173 -3.76 9.49 16.71
C ILE A 173 -4.22 10.95 16.74
N ALA A 174 -3.42 11.88 16.21
CA ALA A 174 -3.78 13.28 16.12
C ALA A 174 -5.05 13.48 15.30
N ASN A 175 -5.20 12.79 14.18
CA ASN A 175 -6.41 12.85 13.37
C ASN A 175 -7.64 12.32 14.15
N ILE A 176 -7.55 11.13 14.77
CA ILE A 176 -8.65 10.54 15.56
C ILE A 176 -9.14 11.49 16.67
N ILE A 177 -8.21 12.26 17.27
CA ILE A 177 -8.55 13.25 18.30
C ILE A 177 -9.15 14.51 17.68
N LEU A 178 -8.59 15.00 16.58
CA LEU A 178 -9.01 16.24 15.93
C LEU A 178 -10.33 16.10 15.18
N ASP A 179 -10.65 14.94 14.63
CA ASP A 179 -11.89 14.70 13.91
C ASP A 179 -13.12 15.11 14.70
N PRO A 180 -13.42 14.55 15.89
CA PRO A 180 -14.61 14.96 16.63
C PRO A 180 -14.56 16.43 17.09
N LEU A 181 -13.38 16.96 17.37
CA LEU A 181 -13.23 18.36 17.81
C LEU A 181 -13.59 19.35 16.68
N LEU A 182 -13.08 19.10 15.46
CA LEU A 182 -13.28 19.99 14.32
C LEU A 182 -14.60 19.71 13.57
N ILE A 183 -15.01 18.44 13.48
CA ILE A 183 -16.26 18.07 12.80
C ILE A 183 -17.46 18.61 13.57
N PHE A 184 -17.54 18.32 14.88
CA PHE A 184 -18.73 18.62 15.70
C PHE A 184 -18.61 19.92 16.47
N GLY A 185 -17.42 20.53 16.56
CA GLY A 185 -17.22 21.77 17.28
C GLY A 185 -17.21 21.57 18.79
N ILE A 186 -16.41 20.61 19.28
CA ILE A 186 -16.34 20.31 20.71
C ILE A 186 -15.37 21.27 21.40
N GLY A 187 -15.78 21.81 22.55
CA GLY A 187 -14.99 22.77 23.34
C GLY A 187 -14.98 24.16 22.70
N PHE A 188 -13.81 24.72 22.42
CA PHE A 188 -13.62 26.04 21.82
C PHE A 188 -13.50 25.99 20.27
N PHE A 189 -13.56 24.81 19.67
CA PHE A 189 -13.46 24.67 18.23
C PHE A 189 -14.80 24.96 17.53
N PRO A 190 -14.79 25.68 16.39
CA PRO A 190 -16.01 25.88 15.60
C PRO A 190 -16.45 24.57 14.95
N LYS A 191 -17.76 24.37 14.79
CA LYS A 191 -18.31 23.24 14.04
C LYS A 191 -18.03 23.42 12.56
N MET A 192 -17.18 22.55 11.97
CA MET A 192 -16.71 22.68 10.60
C MET A 192 -17.24 21.59 9.65
N GLY A 193 -17.86 20.52 10.17
CA GLY A 193 -18.37 19.42 9.35
C GLY A 193 -17.28 18.79 8.46
N MET A 194 -17.56 18.65 7.16
CA MET A 194 -16.64 18.06 6.18
C MET A 194 -15.29 18.80 6.07
N ARG A 195 -15.29 20.12 6.22
CA ARG A 195 -14.04 20.90 6.27
C ARG A 195 -13.21 20.53 7.49
N GLY A 196 -13.87 20.23 8.61
CA GLY A 196 -13.22 19.78 9.85
C GLY A 196 -12.51 18.45 9.66
N ALA A 197 -13.15 17.46 9.05
CA ALA A 197 -12.54 16.17 8.72
C ALA A 197 -11.30 16.34 7.80
N ALA A 198 -11.42 17.17 6.75
CA ALA A 198 -10.32 17.46 5.85
C ALA A 198 -9.13 18.13 6.54
N LEU A 199 -9.39 19.08 7.42
CA LEU A 199 -8.35 19.78 8.20
C LEU A 199 -7.71 18.85 9.23
N ALA A 200 -8.48 18.01 9.94
CA ALA A 200 -7.95 17.04 10.88
C ALA A 200 -6.96 16.08 10.20
N THR A 201 -7.33 15.57 9.02
CA THR A 201 -6.44 14.76 8.17
C THR A 201 -5.17 15.52 7.80
N GLY A 202 -5.31 16.76 7.32
CA GLY A 202 -4.17 17.60 6.94
C GLY A 202 -3.24 17.92 8.11
N ILE A 203 -3.78 18.27 9.28
CA ILE A 203 -3.01 18.54 10.50
C ILE A 203 -2.29 17.28 10.97
N GLY A 204 -2.94 16.12 10.94
CA GLY A 204 -2.30 14.84 11.24
C GLY A 204 -1.08 14.58 10.35
N GLN A 205 -1.20 14.83 9.03
CA GLN A 205 -0.07 14.70 8.10
C GLN A 205 1.03 15.72 8.39
N LEU A 206 0.68 16.96 8.76
CA LEU A 206 1.65 17.99 9.11
C LEU A 206 2.43 17.63 10.40
N LEU A 207 1.76 17.11 11.41
CA LEU A 207 2.41 16.64 12.66
C LEU A 207 3.37 15.46 12.38
N THR A 208 2.97 14.55 11.51
CA THR A 208 3.86 13.47 11.03
C THR A 208 5.12 14.04 10.38
N LEU A 209 4.99 15.03 9.49
CA LEU A 209 6.13 15.66 8.83
C LEU A 209 7.05 16.36 9.82
N ILE A 210 6.48 17.13 10.74
CA ILE A 210 7.23 17.83 11.81
C ILE A 210 8.04 16.80 12.63
N PHE A 211 7.42 15.68 13.01
CA PHE A 211 8.10 14.63 13.73
C PHE A 211 9.26 14.01 12.92
N TYR A 212 9.05 13.73 11.62
CA TYR A 212 10.10 13.18 10.78
C TYR A 212 11.25 14.16 10.58
N LEU A 213 10.98 15.45 10.39
CA LEU A 213 12.00 16.49 10.31
C LEU A 213 12.78 16.59 11.62
N PHE A 214 12.09 16.59 12.75
CA PHE A 214 12.71 16.61 14.07
C PHE A 214 13.60 15.39 14.29
N ALA A 215 13.11 14.18 13.95
CA ALA A 215 13.89 12.95 14.04
C ALA A 215 15.11 12.97 13.10
N TYR A 216 14.98 13.53 11.90
CA TYR A 216 16.05 13.64 10.92
C TYR A 216 17.18 14.58 11.37
N PHE A 217 16.84 15.73 11.95
CA PHE A 217 17.84 16.74 12.38
C PHE A 217 18.46 16.40 13.74
N LEU A 218 17.70 15.85 14.69
CA LEU A 218 18.22 15.54 16.03
C LEU A 218 18.96 14.20 16.10
N ARG A 219 18.60 13.25 15.28
CA ARG A 219 19.23 11.93 15.25
C ARG A 219 19.75 11.62 13.85
N PRO A 220 20.89 12.20 13.47
CA PRO A 220 21.41 12.07 12.11
C PRO A 220 21.52 10.60 11.70
N ILE A 221 21.12 10.34 10.47
CA ILE A 221 21.23 9.06 9.78
C ILE A 221 22.39 9.11 8.79
N SER A 222 22.80 7.96 8.24
CA SER A 222 23.87 7.87 7.26
C SER A 222 23.55 8.56 5.94
N VAL A 223 22.26 8.76 5.64
CA VAL A 223 21.77 9.37 4.40
C VAL A 223 21.48 10.85 4.61
N ARG A 224 21.98 11.69 3.71
CA ARG A 224 21.81 13.13 3.77
C ARG A 224 21.09 13.67 2.56
N ILE A 225 19.99 14.39 2.80
CA ILE A 225 19.27 15.16 1.79
C ILE A 225 19.88 16.57 1.77
N SER A 226 20.54 16.96 0.67
CA SER A 226 21.22 18.24 0.56
C SER A 226 21.33 18.68 -0.89
N ARG A 227 21.28 20.01 -1.11
CA ARG A 227 21.49 20.60 -2.44
C ARG A 227 22.82 20.17 -3.11
N LYS A 228 23.83 19.83 -2.31
CA LYS A 228 25.11 19.30 -2.80
C LYS A 228 24.95 18.04 -3.66
N TYR A 229 23.92 17.22 -3.37
CA TYR A 229 23.63 15.95 -4.04
C TYR A 229 22.56 16.09 -5.13
N LEU A 230 22.16 17.31 -5.48
CA LEU A 230 21.25 17.58 -6.59
C LEU A 230 22.05 17.66 -7.91
N ILE A 231 22.77 16.58 -8.18
CA ILE A 231 23.60 16.44 -9.38
C ILE A 231 22.84 15.57 -10.37
N LEU A 232 22.70 16.02 -11.62
CA LEU A 232 21.96 15.28 -12.64
C LEU A 232 22.58 13.90 -12.89
N ASP A 233 21.90 12.85 -12.40
CA ASP A 233 22.23 11.45 -12.64
C ASP A 233 21.05 10.75 -13.32
N LYS A 234 21.00 10.85 -14.64
CA LYS A 234 19.91 10.24 -15.46
C LYS A 234 19.76 8.74 -15.24
N HIS A 235 20.87 8.03 -14.99
CA HIS A 235 20.81 6.58 -14.80
C HIS A 235 20.16 6.21 -13.46
N LEU A 236 20.48 6.96 -12.40
CA LEU A 236 19.86 6.76 -11.08
C LEU A 236 18.39 7.17 -11.11
N ASP A 237 18.05 8.28 -11.78
CA ASP A 237 16.68 8.74 -11.93
C ASP A 237 15.82 7.74 -12.72
N LEU A 238 16.34 7.22 -13.83
CA LEU A 238 15.64 6.16 -14.58
C LEU A 238 15.42 4.89 -13.75
N LYS A 239 16.39 4.51 -12.91
CA LYS A 239 16.20 3.39 -11.98
C LYS A 239 15.14 3.70 -10.92
N LEU A 240 15.12 4.93 -10.37
CA LEU A 240 14.12 5.37 -9.40
C LEU A 240 12.70 5.24 -9.97
N TYR A 241 12.47 5.78 -11.16
CA TYR A 241 11.19 5.66 -11.86
C TYR A 241 10.92 4.22 -12.34
N GLY A 242 11.95 3.48 -12.73
CA GLY A 242 11.86 2.07 -13.13
C GLY A 242 11.42 1.12 -12.00
N ILE A 243 11.51 1.56 -10.75
CA ILE A 243 10.95 0.86 -9.59
C ILE A 243 9.64 1.51 -9.14
N GLY A 244 9.61 2.84 -9.08
CA GLY A 244 8.49 3.60 -8.57
C GLY A 244 7.22 3.46 -9.42
N ILE A 245 7.29 3.62 -10.75
CA ILE A 245 6.13 3.46 -11.64
C ILE A 245 5.54 2.06 -11.57
N PRO A 246 6.31 0.96 -11.69
CA PRO A 246 5.81 -0.38 -11.44
C PRO A 246 5.12 -0.54 -10.08
N ALA A 247 5.68 0.02 -9.02
CA ALA A 247 5.07 -0.06 -7.69
C ALA A 247 3.73 0.73 -7.61
N ILE A 248 3.63 1.89 -8.26
CA ILE A 248 2.36 2.64 -8.38
C ILE A 248 1.31 1.78 -9.10
N LEU A 249 1.67 1.18 -10.23
CA LEU A 249 0.77 0.33 -11.00
C LEU A 249 0.33 -0.90 -10.20
N ASN A 250 1.24 -1.54 -9.46
CA ASN A 250 0.92 -2.66 -8.58
C ASN A 250 -0.18 -2.32 -7.57
N LEU A 251 -0.20 -1.09 -7.06
CA LEU A 251 -1.22 -0.61 -6.12
C LEU A 251 -2.55 -0.26 -6.81
N ALA A 252 -2.54 0.08 -8.09
CA ALA A 252 -3.72 0.44 -8.86
C ALA A 252 -4.45 -0.76 -9.48
N LEU A 253 -3.72 -1.82 -9.87
CA LEU A 253 -4.24 -3.00 -10.56
C LEU A 253 -5.42 -3.70 -9.85
N PRO A 254 -5.43 -3.88 -8.51
CA PRO A 254 -6.57 -4.47 -7.82
C PRO A 254 -7.90 -3.72 -8.05
N SER A 255 -7.84 -2.39 -8.16
CA SER A 255 -9.04 -1.57 -8.41
C SER A 255 -9.64 -1.84 -9.79
N LEU A 256 -8.80 -2.07 -10.81
CA LEU A 256 -9.26 -2.47 -12.15
C LEU A 256 -9.96 -3.82 -12.12
N LEU A 257 -9.39 -4.79 -11.40
CA LEU A 257 -10.02 -6.10 -11.23
C LEU A 257 -11.37 -6.01 -10.53
N ILE A 258 -11.47 -5.24 -9.44
CA ILE A 258 -12.73 -5.04 -8.72
C ILE A 258 -13.79 -4.44 -9.65
N SER A 259 -13.44 -3.42 -10.43
CA SER A 259 -14.36 -2.79 -11.39
C SER A 259 -14.83 -3.78 -12.45
N PHE A 260 -13.93 -4.61 -12.98
CA PHE A 260 -14.29 -5.64 -13.96
C PHE A 260 -15.23 -6.70 -13.36
N LEU A 261 -14.91 -7.22 -12.16
CA LEU A 261 -15.74 -8.23 -11.50
C LEU A 261 -17.12 -7.69 -11.14
N ASN A 262 -17.21 -6.46 -10.68
CA ASN A 262 -18.48 -5.80 -10.41
C ASN A 262 -19.33 -5.69 -11.68
N GLY A 263 -18.73 -5.24 -12.80
CA GLY A 263 -19.43 -5.16 -14.08
C GLY A 263 -19.88 -6.53 -14.61
N LEU A 264 -19.03 -7.56 -14.49
CA LEU A 264 -19.36 -8.92 -14.93
C LEU A 264 -20.51 -9.52 -14.11
N LEU A 265 -20.47 -9.37 -12.78
CA LEU A 265 -21.40 -10.01 -11.84
C LEU A 265 -22.71 -9.26 -11.68
N ALA A 266 -22.73 -7.93 -11.85
CA ALA A 266 -23.93 -7.11 -11.81
C ALA A 266 -24.97 -7.53 -12.87
N ALA A 267 -24.53 -8.14 -13.97
CA ALA A 267 -25.42 -8.65 -15.02
C ALA A 267 -26.22 -9.90 -14.58
N TYR A 268 -25.87 -10.53 -13.47
CA TYR A 268 -26.56 -11.71 -12.96
C TYR A 268 -27.40 -11.41 -11.72
N ASP A 269 -26.78 -10.94 -10.65
CA ASP A 269 -27.49 -10.56 -9.42
C ASP A 269 -26.62 -9.63 -8.57
N GLN A 270 -27.26 -8.64 -7.94
CA GLN A 270 -26.61 -7.69 -7.03
C GLN A 270 -25.92 -8.36 -5.84
N CYS A 271 -26.42 -9.51 -5.41
CA CYS A 271 -25.81 -10.31 -4.34
C CYS A 271 -24.35 -10.62 -4.58
N TYR A 272 -23.95 -10.98 -5.82
CA TYR A 272 -22.56 -11.29 -6.17
C TYR A 272 -21.64 -10.05 -6.07
N VAL A 273 -22.14 -8.88 -6.44
CA VAL A 273 -21.41 -7.61 -6.33
C VAL A 273 -21.14 -7.29 -4.84
N VAL A 274 -22.15 -7.46 -4.00
CA VAL A 274 -22.03 -7.29 -2.53
C VAL A 274 -21.01 -8.27 -1.96
N VAL A 275 -21.05 -9.54 -2.38
CA VAL A 275 -20.09 -10.57 -1.95
C VAL A 275 -18.65 -10.21 -2.31
N VAL A 276 -18.41 -9.75 -3.54
CA VAL A 276 -17.09 -9.28 -3.97
C VAL A 276 -16.61 -8.10 -3.13
N GLY A 277 -17.50 -7.13 -2.86
CA GLY A 277 -17.17 -5.98 -2.01
C GLY A 277 -16.78 -6.39 -0.57
N ILE A 278 -17.53 -7.32 0.04
CA ILE A 278 -17.23 -7.85 1.38
C ILE A 278 -15.90 -8.61 1.35
N TYR A 279 -15.68 -9.47 0.33
CA TYR A 279 -14.42 -10.21 0.18
C TYR A 279 -13.22 -9.27 0.16
N TYR A 280 -13.23 -8.21 -0.64
CA TYR A 280 -12.08 -7.29 -0.71
C TYR A 280 -11.83 -6.53 0.60
N LYS A 281 -12.87 -6.21 1.36
CA LYS A 281 -12.72 -5.65 2.71
C LYS A 281 -12.03 -6.64 3.65
N LEU A 282 -12.49 -7.89 3.69
CA LEU A 282 -11.89 -8.95 4.50
C LEU A 282 -10.44 -9.24 4.06
N GLN A 283 -10.19 -9.34 2.76
CA GLN A 283 -8.86 -9.54 2.21
C GLN A 283 -7.89 -8.46 2.67
N THR A 284 -8.30 -7.20 2.65
CA THR A 284 -7.44 -6.08 3.10
C THR A 284 -6.94 -6.33 4.52
N PHE A 285 -7.82 -6.68 5.46
CA PHE A 285 -7.44 -6.97 6.84
C PHE A 285 -6.52 -8.19 6.98
N LEU A 286 -6.82 -9.26 6.26
CA LEU A 286 -6.04 -10.50 6.31
C LEU A 286 -4.62 -10.33 5.74
N TYR A 287 -4.46 -9.46 4.74
CA TYR A 287 -3.17 -9.21 4.09
C TYR A 287 -2.34 -8.12 4.78
N LEU A 288 -2.91 -7.32 5.71
CA LEU A 288 -2.17 -6.27 6.42
C LEU A 288 -0.88 -6.77 7.10
N PRO A 289 -0.91 -7.84 7.91
CA PRO A 289 0.30 -8.32 8.56
C PRO A 289 1.37 -8.79 7.57
N ALA A 290 0.95 -9.51 6.51
CA ALA A 290 1.86 -9.99 5.48
C ALA A 290 2.54 -8.82 4.73
N ASN A 291 1.77 -7.78 4.38
CA ASN A 291 2.29 -6.57 3.76
C ASN A 291 3.25 -5.81 4.70
N GLY A 292 2.98 -5.77 6.00
CA GLY A 292 3.89 -5.20 6.99
C GLY A 292 5.24 -5.94 7.05
N ILE A 293 5.21 -7.27 7.00
CA ILE A 293 6.44 -8.10 6.95
C ILE A 293 7.22 -7.82 5.65
N ILE A 294 6.54 -7.71 4.52
CA ILE A 294 7.16 -7.38 3.23
C ILE A 294 7.81 -5.99 3.27
N GLN A 295 7.18 -5.00 3.89
CA GLN A 295 7.79 -3.68 4.06
C GLN A 295 9.08 -3.74 4.90
N GLY A 296 9.10 -4.55 5.96
CA GLY A 296 10.30 -4.79 6.77
C GLY A 296 11.39 -5.55 6.02
N MET A 297 11.01 -6.46 5.11
CA MET A 297 11.94 -7.25 4.29
C MET A 297 12.66 -6.40 3.23
N ARG A 298 11.96 -5.46 2.56
CA ARG A 298 12.50 -4.73 1.39
C ARG A 298 13.86 -4.12 1.61
N PRO A 299 14.12 -3.29 2.65
CA PRO A 299 15.43 -2.70 2.86
C PRO A 299 16.49 -3.73 3.21
N LEU A 300 16.14 -4.83 3.90
CA LEU A 300 17.07 -5.92 4.21
C LEU A 300 17.52 -6.62 2.92
N VAL A 301 16.60 -6.88 2.01
CA VAL A 301 16.90 -7.48 0.70
C VAL A 301 17.76 -6.54 -0.12
N GLY A 302 17.39 -5.25 -0.23
CA GLY A 302 18.13 -4.25 -0.98
C GLY A 302 19.57 -4.08 -0.47
N PHE A 303 19.74 -3.91 0.84
CA PHE A 303 21.04 -3.76 1.48
C PHE A 303 21.95 -4.99 1.27
N ASN A 304 21.45 -6.18 1.57
CA ASN A 304 22.24 -7.40 1.43
C ASN A 304 22.55 -7.72 -0.04
N TYR A 305 21.67 -7.35 -0.98
CA TYR A 305 21.92 -7.49 -2.40
C TYR A 305 23.01 -6.53 -2.87
N GLY A 306 22.96 -5.25 -2.45
CA GLY A 306 24.02 -4.28 -2.71
C GLY A 306 25.36 -4.68 -2.10
N ALA A 307 25.35 -5.34 -0.95
CA ALA A 307 26.56 -5.88 -0.30
C ALA A 307 27.10 -7.18 -0.93
N GLY A 308 26.46 -7.72 -1.99
CA GLY A 308 26.85 -9.00 -2.60
C GLY A 308 26.49 -10.25 -1.82
N GLU A 309 25.76 -10.12 -0.71
CA GLU A 309 25.40 -11.22 0.20
C GLU A 309 24.18 -12.02 -0.28
N ILE A 310 24.26 -12.60 -1.48
CA ILE A 310 23.15 -13.33 -2.13
C ILE A 310 22.62 -14.49 -1.28
N LYS A 311 23.51 -15.20 -0.56
CA LYS A 311 23.08 -16.29 0.35
C LYS A 311 22.18 -15.77 1.44
N ARG A 312 22.47 -14.57 1.96
CA ARG A 312 21.70 -13.92 3.00
C ARG A 312 20.37 -13.39 2.45
N VAL A 313 20.36 -12.81 1.25
CA VAL A 313 19.13 -12.42 0.53
C VAL A 313 18.18 -13.61 0.40
N LYS A 314 18.68 -14.78 -0.05
CA LYS A 314 17.88 -16.01 -0.14
C LYS A 314 17.29 -16.43 1.19
N LYS A 315 18.07 -16.40 2.28
CA LYS A 315 17.58 -16.74 3.63
C LYS A 315 16.51 -15.76 4.11
N ILE A 316 16.70 -14.45 3.91
CA ILE A 316 15.71 -13.42 4.25
C ILE A 316 14.40 -13.68 3.50
N TYR A 317 14.47 -13.91 2.18
CA TYR A 317 13.31 -14.21 1.34
C TYR A 317 12.55 -15.46 1.82
N HIS A 318 13.24 -16.59 2.06
CA HIS A 318 12.60 -17.83 2.50
C HIS A 318 11.97 -17.65 3.91
N LEU A 319 12.64 -16.95 4.81
CA LEU A 319 12.09 -16.70 6.15
C LEU A 319 10.82 -15.83 6.06
N THR A 320 10.86 -14.78 5.23
CA THR A 320 9.67 -13.94 4.98
C THR A 320 8.53 -14.77 4.38
N LEU A 321 8.85 -15.66 3.43
CA LEU A 321 7.87 -16.56 2.82
C LEU A 321 7.22 -17.47 3.89
N CYS A 322 8.02 -18.03 4.79
CA CYS A 322 7.51 -18.85 5.90
C CYS A 322 6.61 -18.03 6.85
N MET A 323 7.04 -16.82 7.25
CA MET A 323 6.25 -15.96 8.13
C MET A 323 4.91 -15.57 7.50
N ASN A 324 4.93 -15.16 6.22
CA ASN A 324 3.72 -14.85 5.46
C ASN A 324 2.84 -16.11 5.27
N GLY A 325 3.47 -17.28 5.04
CA GLY A 325 2.78 -18.56 4.95
C GLY A 325 1.98 -18.91 6.21
N VAL A 326 2.56 -18.69 7.38
CA VAL A 326 1.86 -18.89 8.67
C VAL A 326 0.65 -17.94 8.78
N ILE A 327 0.82 -16.65 8.46
CA ILE A 327 -0.27 -15.68 8.51
C ILE A 327 -1.40 -16.05 7.54
N MET A 328 -1.05 -16.41 6.30
CA MET A 328 -2.05 -16.76 5.29
C MET A 328 -2.72 -18.10 5.57
N LEU A 329 -2.02 -19.04 6.20
CA LEU A 329 -2.61 -20.29 6.68
C LEU A 329 -3.63 -20.02 7.78
N LEU A 330 -3.31 -19.17 8.75
CA LEU A 330 -4.25 -18.74 9.78
C LEU A 330 -5.46 -18.03 9.17
N GLY A 331 -5.23 -17.10 8.23
CA GLY A 331 -6.30 -16.42 7.49
C GLY A 331 -7.19 -17.41 6.71
N MET A 332 -6.60 -18.41 6.06
CA MET A 332 -7.32 -19.47 5.36
C MET A 332 -8.20 -20.29 6.32
N ILE A 333 -7.66 -20.71 7.47
CA ILE A 333 -8.41 -21.45 8.49
C ILE A 333 -9.59 -20.62 9.00
N ILE A 334 -9.37 -19.34 9.33
CA ILE A 334 -10.43 -18.44 9.80
C ILE A 334 -11.51 -18.27 8.74
N CYS A 335 -11.13 -18.01 7.48
CA CYS A 335 -12.09 -17.86 6.38
C CYS A 335 -12.85 -19.16 6.08
N PHE A 336 -12.21 -20.32 6.24
CA PHE A 336 -12.87 -21.61 5.99
C PHE A 336 -13.87 -21.98 7.08
N THR A 337 -13.51 -21.76 8.34
CA THR A 337 -14.33 -22.17 9.50
C THR A 337 -15.40 -21.14 9.88
N ALA A 338 -15.06 -19.84 9.82
CA ALA A 338 -15.92 -18.75 10.28
C ALA A 338 -16.57 -17.96 9.13
N SER A 339 -16.58 -18.47 7.89
CA SER A 339 -17.10 -17.74 6.72
C SER A 339 -18.51 -17.17 6.91
N PRO A 340 -19.53 -17.88 7.45
CA PRO A 340 -20.86 -17.29 7.63
C PRO A 340 -20.86 -16.12 8.61
N TYR A 341 -20.09 -16.23 9.68
CA TYR A 341 -19.95 -15.15 10.66
C TYR A 341 -19.27 -13.92 10.07
N LEU A 342 -18.17 -14.13 9.34
CA LEU A 342 -17.42 -13.04 8.68
C LEU A 342 -18.28 -12.28 7.67
N ILE A 343 -19.05 -12.99 6.85
CA ILE A 343 -19.96 -12.34 5.88
C ILE A 343 -21.13 -11.68 6.63
N GLY A 344 -21.68 -12.34 7.65
CA GLY A 344 -22.79 -11.83 8.48
C GLY A 344 -22.46 -10.54 9.24
N MET A 345 -21.17 -10.21 9.44
CA MET A 345 -20.77 -8.90 9.99
C MET A 345 -21.11 -7.71 9.06
N PHE A 346 -21.36 -7.97 7.77
CA PHE A 346 -21.59 -6.93 6.76
C PHE A 346 -22.99 -6.92 6.18
N THR A 347 -23.79 -7.99 6.39
CA THR A 347 -25.13 -8.12 5.82
C THR A 347 -25.97 -9.11 6.63
N ASP A 348 -27.28 -8.82 6.75
CA ASP A 348 -28.26 -9.72 7.37
C ASP A 348 -29.02 -10.56 6.33
N ASN A 349 -28.75 -10.37 5.03
CA ASN A 349 -29.41 -11.11 3.96
C ASN A 349 -28.89 -12.56 3.90
N ALA A 350 -29.76 -13.52 4.20
CA ALA A 350 -29.43 -14.94 4.27
C ALA A 350 -28.86 -15.49 2.95
N THR A 351 -29.36 -15.05 1.79
CA THR A 351 -28.85 -15.45 0.48
C THR A 351 -27.43 -14.95 0.28
N THR A 352 -27.18 -13.67 0.60
CA THR A 352 -25.84 -13.08 0.50
C THR A 352 -24.85 -13.76 1.45
N ILE A 353 -25.28 -14.12 2.67
CA ILE A 353 -24.45 -14.86 3.63
C ILE A 353 -24.10 -16.24 3.06
N SER A 354 -25.06 -16.96 2.50
CA SER A 354 -24.84 -18.30 1.93
C SER A 354 -23.87 -18.25 0.74
N VAL A 355 -24.15 -17.38 -0.24
CA VAL A 355 -23.29 -17.21 -1.43
C VAL A 355 -21.90 -16.72 -1.05
N GLY A 356 -21.82 -15.71 -0.17
CA GLY A 356 -20.55 -15.11 0.28
C GLY A 356 -19.71 -16.10 1.08
N SER A 357 -20.33 -16.94 1.92
CA SER A 357 -19.62 -17.97 2.69
C SER A 357 -18.98 -19.00 1.78
N ASN A 358 -19.71 -19.46 0.75
CA ASN A 358 -19.15 -20.37 -0.25
C ASN A 358 -18.04 -19.72 -1.07
N ALA A 359 -18.25 -18.48 -1.52
CA ALA A 359 -17.24 -17.72 -2.22
C ALA A 359 -15.96 -17.56 -1.40
N LEU A 360 -16.06 -17.20 -0.13
CA LEU A 360 -14.93 -17.02 0.77
C LEU A 360 -14.14 -18.32 0.97
N ARG A 361 -14.82 -19.45 1.14
CA ARG A 361 -14.18 -20.77 1.24
C ARG A 361 -13.45 -21.17 -0.03
N ILE A 362 -14.00 -20.88 -1.20
CA ILE A 362 -13.35 -21.15 -2.49
C ILE A 362 -12.09 -20.27 -2.66
N ILE A 363 -12.22 -18.97 -2.43
CA ILE A 363 -11.13 -18.01 -2.64
C ILE A 363 -9.99 -18.27 -1.66
N CYS A 364 -10.28 -18.55 -0.38
CA CYS A 364 -9.23 -18.72 0.64
C CYS A 364 -8.31 -19.91 0.40
N CYS A 365 -8.70 -20.90 -0.45
CA CYS A 365 -7.80 -21.96 -0.90
C CYS A 365 -6.56 -21.42 -1.62
N GLY A 366 -6.65 -20.23 -2.21
CA GLY A 366 -5.52 -19.54 -2.85
C GLY A 366 -4.60 -18.79 -1.89
N PHE A 367 -5.00 -18.53 -0.64
CA PHE A 367 -4.25 -17.64 0.25
C PHE A 367 -2.83 -18.14 0.55
N LEU A 368 -2.67 -19.41 0.85
CA LEU A 368 -1.35 -19.98 1.13
C LEU A 368 -0.44 -19.90 -0.12
N ILE A 369 -1.00 -20.14 -1.29
CA ILE A 369 -0.27 -20.10 -2.56
C ILE A 369 0.12 -18.66 -2.91
N SER A 370 -0.75 -17.68 -2.62
CA SER A 370 -0.52 -16.26 -2.87
C SER A 370 0.71 -15.72 -2.12
N THR A 371 1.13 -16.36 -1.02
CA THR A 371 2.35 -15.96 -0.29
C THR A 371 3.58 -15.94 -1.18
N ILE A 372 3.66 -16.84 -2.16
CA ILE A 372 4.80 -16.91 -3.08
C ILE A 372 4.83 -15.68 -3.97
N SER A 373 3.70 -15.31 -4.58
CA SER A 373 3.62 -14.19 -5.52
C SER A 373 3.80 -12.84 -4.81
N ILE A 374 3.15 -12.63 -3.65
CA ILE A 374 3.26 -11.35 -2.92
C ILE A 374 4.65 -11.15 -2.30
N THR A 375 5.25 -12.21 -1.75
CA THR A 375 6.60 -12.13 -1.17
C THR A 375 7.65 -11.93 -2.26
N ALA A 376 7.52 -12.63 -3.40
CA ALA A 376 8.42 -12.45 -4.55
C ALA A 376 8.31 -11.05 -5.13
N SER A 377 7.09 -10.51 -5.29
CA SER A 377 6.87 -9.13 -5.78
C SER A 377 7.57 -8.12 -4.88
N GLY A 378 7.37 -8.20 -3.54
CA GLY A 378 8.04 -7.31 -2.59
C GLY A 378 9.56 -7.47 -2.54
N ALA A 379 10.08 -8.70 -2.70
CA ALA A 379 11.51 -8.95 -2.77
C ALA A 379 12.13 -8.37 -4.05
N LEU A 380 11.47 -8.52 -5.20
CA LEU A 380 11.90 -7.94 -6.49
C LEU A 380 11.95 -6.42 -6.44
N GLU A 381 10.98 -5.77 -5.78
CA GLU A 381 11.04 -4.33 -5.52
C GLU A 381 12.27 -3.96 -4.68
N GLY A 382 12.55 -4.70 -3.61
CA GLY A 382 13.75 -4.51 -2.79
C GLY A 382 15.06 -4.76 -3.55
N LEU A 383 15.06 -5.68 -4.52
CA LEU A 383 16.19 -5.95 -5.45
C LEU A 383 16.35 -4.87 -6.53
N SER A 384 15.57 -3.79 -6.49
CA SER A 384 15.50 -2.77 -7.55
C SER A 384 15.04 -3.31 -8.91
N LYS A 385 14.26 -4.40 -8.92
CA LYS A 385 13.72 -5.08 -10.12
C LYS A 385 12.20 -4.84 -10.23
N GLY A 386 11.76 -3.58 -10.15
CA GLY A 386 10.35 -3.19 -10.16
C GLY A 386 9.58 -3.69 -11.39
N GLY A 387 10.18 -3.70 -12.57
CA GLY A 387 9.55 -4.22 -13.78
C GLY A 387 9.15 -5.69 -13.67
N GLN A 388 9.96 -6.53 -13.01
CA GLN A 388 9.62 -7.95 -12.78
C GLN A 388 8.50 -8.10 -11.76
N SER A 389 8.45 -7.23 -10.73
CA SER A 389 7.31 -7.17 -9.80
C SER A 389 6.01 -6.81 -10.52
N LEU A 390 6.06 -5.83 -11.43
CA LEU A 390 4.91 -5.44 -12.24
C LEU A 390 4.43 -6.59 -13.16
N ILE A 391 5.33 -7.35 -13.76
CA ILE A 391 4.95 -8.53 -14.58
C ILE A 391 4.13 -9.50 -13.74
N ILE A 392 4.54 -9.81 -12.51
CA ILE A 392 3.77 -10.69 -11.61
C ILE A 392 2.35 -10.13 -11.39
N SER A 393 2.23 -8.83 -11.14
CA SER A 393 0.94 -8.18 -10.89
C SER A 393 0.06 -8.11 -12.14
N LEU A 394 0.63 -7.82 -13.31
CA LEU A 394 -0.12 -7.81 -14.58
C LEU A 394 -0.64 -9.22 -14.94
N LEU A 395 0.20 -10.23 -14.75
CA LEU A 395 -0.22 -11.63 -14.96
C LEU A 395 -1.36 -12.00 -14.01
N ARG A 396 -1.23 -11.64 -12.73
CA ARG A 396 -2.23 -11.93 -11.70
C ARG A 396 -3.55 -11.20 -11.96
N TYR A 397 -3.53 -9.87 -12.05
CA TYR A 397 -4.73 -9.03 -12.04
C TYR A 397 -5.38 -8.83 -13.41
N ILE A 398 -4.65 -9.00 -14.51
CA ILE A 398 -5.18 -8.76 -15.85
C ILE A 398 -5.18 -10.04 -16.69
N LEU A 399 -4.02 -10.67 -16.85
CA LEU A 399 -3.86 -11.72 -17.85
C LEU A 399 -4.51 -13.05 -17.44
N PHE A 400 -4.50 -13.37 -16.16
CA PHE A 400 -5.06 -14.66 -15.71
C PHE A 400 -6.45 -14.49 -15.11
N ILE A 401 -6.63 -13.66 -14.08
CA ILE A 401 -7.89 -13.66 -13.33
C ILE A 401 -9.06 -13.11 -14.14
N ILE A 402 -8.88 -12.06 -14.95
CA ILE A 402 -9.95 -11.46 -15.76
C ILE A 402 -10.48 -12.45 -16.82
N PRO A 403 -9.63 -13.06 -17.68
CA PRO A 403 -10.11 -14.04 -18.64
C PRO A 403 -10.69 -15.28 -17.97
N LEU A 404 -10.07 -15.80 -16.91
CA LEU A 404 -10.59 -16.97 -16.19
C LEU A 404 -11.95 -16.67 -15.55
N ALA A 405 -12.11 -15.53 -14.89
CA ALA A 405 -13.38 -15.12 -14.30
C ALA A 405 -14.47 -15.00 -15.36
N PHE A 406 -14.15 -14.41 -16.52
CA PHE A 406 -15.08 -14.28 -17.64
C PHE A 406 -15.52 -15.64 -18.20
N VAL A 407 -14.54 -16.53 -18.49
CA VAL A 407 -14.81 -17.87 -19.04
C VAL A 407 -15.61 -18.71 -18.05
N LEU A 408 -15.21 -18.75 -16.77
CA LEU A 408 -15.91 -19.52 -15.74
C LEU A 408 -17.32 -19.00 -15.50
N CYS A 409 -17.52 -17.67 -15.53
CA CYS A 409 -18.83 -17.07 -15.41
C CYS A 409 -19.76 -17.47 -16.57
N LYS A 410 -19.29 -17.41 -17.80
CA LYS A 410 -20.07 -17.74 -19.01
C LYS A 410 -20.33 -19.21 -19.17
N ALA A 411 -19.37 -20.08 -18.84
CA ALA A 411 -19.50 -21.52 -19.01
C ALA A 411 -20.27 -22.23 -17.86
N PHE A 412 -20.07 -21.76 -16.63
CA PHE A 412 -20.54 -22.48 -15.42
C PHE A 412 -21.38 -21.61 -14.48
N GLY A 413 -21.59 -20.34 -14.82
CA GLY A 413 -22.38 -19.39 -14.03
C GLY A 413 -21.59 -18.55 -13.02
N PRO A 414 -22.25 -17.56 -12.39
CA PRO A 414 -21.59 -16.51 -11.59
C PRO A 414 -20.88 -17.04 -10.34
N GLN A 415 -21.34 -18.15 -9.75
CA GLN A 415 -20.71 -18.76 -8.58
C GLN A 415 -19.30 -19.31 -8.89
N CYS A 416 -19.08 -19.75 -10.13
CA CYS A 416 -17.79 -20.32 -10.55
C CYS A 416 -16.70 -19.27 -10.75
N VAL A 417 -17.03 -17.98 -10.81
CA VAL A 417 -16.07 -16.87 -10.89
C VAL A 417 -15.05 -16.91 -9.75
N PHE A 418 -15.47 -17.32 -8.56
CA PHE A 418 -14.60 -17.36 -7.38
C PHE A 418 -13.48 -18.39 -7.50
N HIS A 419 -13.61 -19.41 -8.35
CA HIS A 419 -12.54 -20.35 -8.65
C HIS A 419 -11.39 -19.71 -9.44
N ALA A 420 -11.64 -18.62 -10.18
CA ALA A 420 -10.59 -17.91 -10.89
C ALA A 420 -9.49 -17.41 -9.93
N PHE A 421 -9.80 -17.12 -8.67
CA PHE A 421 -8.83 -16.59 -7.72
C PHE A 421 -7.74 -17.61 -7.40
N TRP A 422 -8.07 -18.79 -6.89
CA TRP A 422 -7.05 -19.79 -6.53
C TRP A 422 -6.32 -20.39 -7.72
N ILE A 423 -6.98 -20.54 -8.87
CA ILE A 423 -6.33 -20.98 -10.12
C ILE A 423 -5.27 -19.96 -10.55
N THR A 424 -5.63 -18.68 -10.54
CA THR A 424 -4.69 -17.58 -10.84
C THR A 424 -3.50 -17.59 -9.90
N GLU A 425 -3.71 -17.83 -8.58
CA GLU A 425 -2.61 -17.88 -7.62
C GLU A 425 -1.61 -18.99 -7.93
N ILE A 426 -2.06 -20.17 -8.37
CA ILE A 426 -1.15 -21.27 -8.77
C ILE A 426 -0.29 -20.83 -9.97
N LEU A 427 -0.92 -20.29 -11.01
CA LEU A 427 -0.21 -19.85 -12.22
C LEU A 427 0.79 -18.73 -11.91
N THR A 428 0.35 -17.73 -11.15
CA THR A 428 1.17 -16.58 -10.80
C THR A 428 2.32 -16.98 -9.87
N ALA A 429 2.08 -17.85 -8.88
CA ALA A 429 3.10 -18.34 -7.96
C ALA A 429 4.23 -19.08 -8.69
N ALA A 430 3.89 -19.92 -9.68
CA ALA A 430 4.88 -20.62 -10.50
C ALA A 430 5.80 -19.62 -11.24
N ILE A 431 5.22 -18.61 -11.89
CA ILE A 431 5.99 -17.59 -12.62
C ILE A 431 6.79 -16.72 -11.63
N ALA A 432 6.19 -16.31 -10.51
CA ALA A 432 6.87 -15.52 -9.49
C ALA A 432 8.09 -16.24 -8.90
N ALA A 433 7.99 -17.55 -8.66
CA ALA A 433 9.11 -18.38 -8.21
C ALA A 433 10.23 -18.45 -9.25
N LEU A 434 9.91 -18.58 -10.54
CA LEU A 434 10.88 -18.56 -11.63
C LEU A 434 11.57 -17.20 -11.76
N LEU A 435 10.83 -16.09 -11.74
CA LEU A 435 11.38 -14.74 -11.79
C LEU A 435 12.30 -14.47 -10.58
N MET A 436 11.89 -14.87 -9.39
CA MET A 436 12.71 -14.71 -8.20
C MET A 436 14.00 -15.56 -8.29
N LYS A 437 13.92 -16.81 -8.74
CA LYS A 437 15.09 -17.67 -8.93
C LYS A 437 16.07 -17.09 -9.95
N SER A 438 15.58 -16.57 -11.08
CA SER A 438 16.42 -15.93 -12.10
C SER A 438 17.06 -14.65 -11.60
N SER A 439 16.34 -13.87 -10.75
CA SER A 439 16.81 -12.61 -10.21
C SER A 439 17.91 -12.75 -9.16
N LEU A 440 18.02 -13.89 -8.52
CA LEU A 440 19.04 -14.21 -7.51
C LEU A 440 20.28 -14.91 -8.08
N ARG A 441 20.38 -15.08 -9.40
CA ARG A 441 21.63 -15.44 -10.07
C ARG A 441 22.50 -14.18 -10.16
N LEU A 442 23.76 -14.29 -9.81
CA LEU A 442 24.74 -13.23 -10.08
C LEU A 442 24.77 -12.97 -11.59
N PRO A 443 24.85 -11.72 -12.05
CA PRO A 443 25.26 -11.47 -13.43
C PRO A 443 26.65 -12.07 -13.62
N ASP A 444 26.85 -12.80 -14.72
CA ASP A 444 28.12 -13.46 -15.09
C ASP A 444 29.31 -12.49 -15.27
N THR A 445 29.15 -11.22 -14.92
CA THR A 445 30.14 -10.15 -15.06
C THR A 445 30.90 -9.78 -13.77
N GLN A 446 30.76 -10.58 -12.68
CA GLN A 446 31.52 -10.41 -11.43
C GLN A 446 32.07 -11.77 -10.89
N ALA A 447 32.31 -12.73 -11.77
CA ALA A 447 33.07 -13.93 -11.46
C ALA A 447 34.56 -13.74 -11.82
#